data_8e4dfc3422b490812dba6f99e3eff817
#
_entry.id   8e4dfc3422b490812dba6f99e3eff817
#
_cell.length_a   1.000
_cell.length_b   1.000
_cell.length_c   1.000
_cell.angle_alpha   90.00
_cell.angle_beta   90.00
_cell.angle_gamma   90.00
#
_symmetry.space_group_name_H-M   'P 1'
#
loop_
_entity.id
_entity.type
_entity.pdbx_description
1 polymer ?
#
loop_
_entity_poly.entity_id
_entity_poly.type
_entity_poly.pdbx_seq_one_letter_code
_entity_poly.pdbx_strand_id
1 'polypeptide(L)'
;MNKKQYEYLVRLAELKNRTKDDFERTVFDILCCAYQAYLLGKRETKFVEKEYLLTKLVAKGFLTSRIEGKLPDDRRLRETCRNLLKRGYPIMASSVTNGYFIADDVSEVQQPMNENHKRALEILAAERGYKTAIQFMLGQSALKGVENG
;
A
#
# COMPACT_ATOMS: atom_id res chain seq x y z
N MET A 1 25.92 0.12 -7.70
CA MET A 1 24.88 1.13 -7.44
C MET A 1 25.27 2.43 -8.11
N ASN A 2 24.36 3.04 -8.87
CA ASN A 2 24.65 4.32 -9.53
C ASN A 2 24.27 5.51 -8.63
N LYS A 3 24.62 6.73 -9.07
CA LYS A 3 24.36 7.96 -8.33
C LYS A 3 22.88 8.19 -8.04
N LYS A 4 22.02 7.93 -9.02
CA LYS A 4 20.56 8.11 -8.88
C LYS A 4 19.98 7.18 -7.81
N GLN A 5 20.43 5.93 -7.79
CA GLN A 5 20.02 4.96 -6.77
C GLN A 5 20.51 5.37 -5.39
N TYR A 6 21.73 5.85 -5.28
CA TYR A 6 22.28 6.34 -4.01
C TYR A 6 21.45 7.52 -3.49
N GLU A 7 21.15 8.49 -4.35
CA GLU A 7 20.34 9.66 -3.98
C GLU A 7 18.94 9.24 -3.51
N TYR A 8 18.36 8.23 -4.14
CA TYR A 8 17.07 7.68 -3.72
C TYR A 8 17.15 7.04 -2.34
N LEU A 9 18.20 6.26 -2.06
CA LEU A 9 18.41 5.68 -0.72
C LEU A 9 18.55 6.76 0.35
N VAL A 10 19.22 7.86 0.03
CA VAL A 10 19.32 9.01 0.97
C VAL A 10 17.95 9.59 1.27
N ARG A 11 17.11 9.77 0.26
CA ARG A 11 15.73 10.26 0.47
C ARG A 11 14.88 9.29 1.30
N LEU A 12 15.03 7.98 1.06
CA LEU A 12 14.35 6.97 1.87
C LEU A 12 14.80 7.02 3.34
N ALA A 13 16.09 7.19 3.59
CA ALA A 13 16.63 7.33 4.94
C ALA A 13 16.09 8.57 5.66
N GLU A 14 16.02 9.70 4.95
CA GLU A 14 15.42 10.92 5.51
C GLU A 14 13.94 10.74 5.85
N LEU A 15 13.20 10.07 4.98
CA LEU A 15 11.79 9.77 5.22
C LEU A 15 11.61 8.85 6.43
N LYS A 16 12.45 7.84 6.57
CA LYS A 16 12.47 6.96 7.74
C LYS A 16 12.72 7.75 9.01
N ASN A 17 13.70 8.65 9.01
CA ASN A 17 14.04 9.44 10.19
C ASN A 17 12.92 10.39 10.61
N ARG A 18 12.07 10.80 9.69
CA ARG A 18 10.89 11.64 9.97
C ARG A 18 9.68 10.83 10.42
N THR A 19 9.73 9.52 10.33
CA THR A 19 8.63 8.63 10.75
C THR A 19 8.67 8.48 12.27
N LYS A 20 7.67 9.02 12.96
CA LYS A 20 7.64 9.09 14.42
C LYS A 20 7.16 7.82 15.10
N ASP A 21 6.19 7.13 14.50
CA ASP A 21 5.65 5.89 15.05
C ASP A 21 6.66 4.76 14.89
N ASP A 22 6.96 4.06 15.97
CA ASP A 22 7.98 3.01 15.98
C ASP A 22 7.60 1.80 15.12
N PHE A 23 6.33 1.42 15.12
CA PHE A 23 5.87 0.32 14.29
C PHE A 23 5.97 0.64 12.80
N GLU A 24 5.48 1.81 12.40
CA GLU A 24 5.57 2.29 11.01
C GLU A 24 7.03 2.41 10.56
N ARG A 25 7.88 2.98 11.40
CA ARG A 25 9.31 3.14 11.09
C ARG A 25 9.98 1.79 10.91
N THR A 26 9.67 0.82 11.76
CA THR A 26 10.25 -0.52 11.68
C THR A 26 9.82 -1.24 10.41
N VAL A 27 8.53 -1.18 10.07
CA VAL A 27 8.04 -1.76 8.80
C VAL A 27 8.76 -1.13 7.62
N PHE A 28 8.83 0.20 7.58
CA PHE A 28 9.51 0.91 6.50
C PHE A 28 10.99 0.58 6.43
N ASP A 29 11.66 0.50 7.57
CA ASP A 29 13.09 0.14 7.64
C ASP A 29 13.37 -1.26 7.08
N ILE A 30 12.55 -2.24 7.41
CA ILE A 30 12.72 -3.60 6.88
C ILE A 30 12.64 -3.59 5.35
N LEU A 31 11.67 -2.85 4.79
CA LEU A 31 11.52 -2.74 3.34
C LEU A 31 12.69 -2.00 2.69
N CYS A 32 13.17 -0.94 3.32
CA CYS A 32 14.33 -0.18 2.83
C CYS A 32 15.60 -1.02 2.86
N CYS A 33 15.81 -1.81 3.92
CA CYS A 33 16.95 -2.71 4.02
C CYS A 33 16.94 -3.77 2.93
N ALA A 34 15.78 -4.34 2.63
CA ALA A 34 15.62 -5.31 1.55
C ALA A 34 15.91 -4.68 0.19
N TYR A 35 15.44 -3.45 -0.03
CA TYR A 35 15.70 -2.71 -1.26
C TYR A 35 17.21 -2.43 -1.42
N GLN A 36 17.85 -1.95 -0.38
CA GLN A 36 19.29 -1.68 -0.40
C GLN A 36 20.09 -2.96 -0.68
N ALA A 37 19.76 -4.07 -0.03
CA ALA A 37 20.39 -5.36 -0.27
C ALA A 37 20.24 -5.82 -1.73
N TYR A 38 19.06 -5.60 -2.31
CA TYR A 38 18.79 -5.87 -3.72
C TYR A 38 19.71 -5.04 -4.63
N LEU A 39 19.82 -3.73 -4.38
CA LEU A 39 20.71 -2.85 -5.18
C LEU A 39 22.18 -3.25 -5.08
N LEU A 40 22.59 -3.81 -3.93
CA LEU A 40 23.97 -4.28 -3.71
C LEU A 40 24.21 -5.70 -4.21
N GLY A 41 23.24 -6.33 -4.83
CA GLY A 41 23.35 -7.70 -5.33
C GLY A 41 23.32 -8.78 -4.26
N LYS A 42 22.96 -8.43 -3.01
CA LYS A 42 22.87 -9.38 -1.88
C LYS A 42 21.52 -10.09 -1.78
N ARG A 43 20.54 -9.61 -2.49
CA ARG A 43 19.22 -10.23 -2.64
C ARG A 43 18.85 -10.27 -4.11
N GLU A 44 18.12 -11.31 -4.51
CA GLU A 44 17.67 -11.46 -5.89
C GLU A 44 16.47 -10.54 -6.22
N THR A 45 15.72 -10.13 -5.20
CA THR A 45 14.53 -9.31 -5.35
C THR A 45 14.41 -8.28 -4.22
N LYS A 46 13.76 -7.17 -4.53
CA LYS A 46 13.38 -6.16 -3.53
C LYS A 46 12.08 -6.52 -2.78
N PHE A 47 11.33 -7.50 -3.25
CA PHE A 47 10.07 -7.93 -2.62
C PHE A 47 10.31 -8.60 -1.28
N VAL A 48 9.49 -8.24 -0.30
CA VAL A 48 9.55 -8.82 1.04
C VAL A 48 8.23 -9.54 1.30
N GLU A 49 8.29 -10.84 1.53
CA GLU A 49 7.11 -11.63 1.81
C GLU A 49 6.45 -11.22 3.13
N LYS A 50 5.14 -11.28 3.16
CA LYS A 50 4.35 -10.95 4.35
C LYS A 50 4.78 -11.75 5.58
N GLU A 51 5.03 -13.03 5.41
CA GLU A 51 5.44 -13.91 6.52
C GLU A 51 6.78 -13.51 7.11
N TYR A 52 7.73 -13.11 6.26
CA TYR A 52 9.02 -12.59 6.72
C TYR A 52 8.83 -11.31 7.54
N LEU A 53 8.00 -10.38 7.07
CA LEU A 53 7.69 -9.15 7.81
C LEU A 53 7.06 -9.45 9.16
N LEU A 54 6.07 -10.33 9.19
CA LEU A 54 5.39 -10.72 10.44
C LEU A 54 6.38 -11.37 11.41
N THR A 55 7.23 -12.26 10.94
CA THR A 55 8.25 -12.92 11.76
C THR A 55 9.20 -11.89 12.38
N LYS A 56 9.66 -10.91 11.60
CA LYS A 56 10.54 -9.85 12.10
C LYS A 56 9.85 -8.97 13.14
N LEU A 57 8.58 -8.63 12.90
CA LEU A 57 7.80 -7.79 13.82
C LEU A 57 7.51 -8.50 15.14
N VAL A 58 7.27 -9.81 15.11
CA VAL A 58 7.15 -10.63 16.32
C VAL A 58 8.48 -10.65 17.08
N ALA A 59 9.59 -10.90 16.38
CA ALA A 59 10.92 -10.96 17.01
C ALA A 59 11.31 -9.63 17.67
N LYS A 60 10.85 -8.50 17.14
CA LYS A 60 11.09 -7.16 17.69
C LYS A 60 10.08 -6.75 18.77
N GLY A 61 9.12 -7.61 19.09
CA GLY A 61 8.14 -7.34 20.15
C GLY A 61 6.96 -6.47 19.74
N PHE A 62 6.76 -6.18 18.45
CA PHE A 62 5.66 -5.34 17.98
C PHE A 62 4.36 -6.09 17.77
N LEU A 63 4.43 -7.37 17.47
CA LEU A 63 3.27 -8.23 17.26
C LEU A 63 3.38 -9.48 18.13
N THR A 64 2.22 -9.99 18.54
CA THR A 64 2.12 -11.20 19.36
C THR A 64 1.20 -12.20 18.67
N SER A 65 1.65 -13.43 18.54
CA SER A 65 0.79 -14.51 18.07
C SER A 65 -0.13 -14.98 19.20
N ARG A 66 -1.42 -15.14 18.88
CA ARG A 66 -2.41 -15.69 19.84
C ARG A 66 -2.33 -17.19 19.97
N ILE A 67 -1.75 -17.87 18.99
CA ILE A 67 -1.62 -19.32 18.94
C ILE A 67 -0.14 -19.65 18.82
N GLU A 68 0.39 -20.42 19.75
CA GLU A 68 1.77 -20.86 19.74
C GLU A 68 2.10 -21.59 18.44
N GLY A 69 3.25 -21.25 17.84
CA GLY A 69 3.71 -21.83 16.58
C GLY A 69 3.07 -21.23 15.33
N LYS A 70 2.16 -20.26 15.46
CA LYS A 70 1.55 -19.56 14.30
C LYS A 70 1.90 -18.09 14.31
N LEU A 71 1.99 -17.51 13.12
CA LEU A 71 2.17 -16.07 12.96
C LEU A 71 0.87 -15.33 13.31
N PRO A 72 0.95 -14.08 13.80
CA PRO A 72 -0.23 -13.25 13.98
C PRO A 72 -0.90 -12.95 12.64
N ASP A 73 -2.16 -12.48 12.66
CA ASP A 73 -2.79 -12.01 11.43
C ASP A 73 -2.07 -10.77 10.89
N ASP A 74 -2.28 -10.48 9.63
CA ASP A 74 -1.59 -9.40 8.93
C ASP A 74 -2.34 -8.06 8.93
N ARG A 75 -3.42 -7.94 9.71
CA ARG A 75 -4.30 -6.77 9.69
C ARG A 75 -3.55 -5.47 9.99
N ARG A 76 -2.80 -5.45 11.09
CA ARG A 76 -2.04 -4.27 11.49
C ARG A 76 -0.97 -3.90 10.46
N LEU A 77 -0.30 -4.90 9.89
CA LEU A 77 0.67 -4.71 8.83
C LEU A 77 0.03 -4.09 7.58
N ARG A 78 -1.10 -4.62 7.14
CA ARG A 78 -1.82 -4.11 5.96
C ARG A 78 -2.28 -2.67 6.18
N GLU A 79 -2.86 -2.38 7.33
CA GLU A 79 -3.31 -1.03 7.68
C GLU A 79 -2.14 -0.04 7.71
N THR A 80 -1.01 -0.45 8.29
CA THR A 80 0.20 0.37 8.36
C THR A 80 0.75 0.69 6.97
N CYS A 81 0.90 -0.31 6.11
CA CYS A 81 1.38 -0.09 4.74
C CYS A 81 0.44 0.80 3.94
N ARG A 82 -0.88 0.61 4.10
CA ARG A 82 -1.87 1.47 3.45
C ARG A 82 -1.78 2.92 3.93
N ASN A 83 -1.64 3.12 5.23
CA ASN A 83 -1.53 4.46 5.80
C ASN A 83 -0.24 5.16 5.38
N LEU A 84 0.86 4.43 5.32
CA LEU A 84 2.13 4.98 4.83
C LEU A 84 2.03 5.39 3.36
N LEU A 85 1.41 4.55 2.52
CA LEU A 85 1.18 4.89 1.11
C LEU A 85 0.31 6.15 0.98
N LYS A 86 -0.76 6.28 1.77
CA LYS A 86 -1.61 7.48 1.77
C LYS A 86 -0.85 8.75 2.11
N ARG A 87 0.21 8.65 2.89
CA ARG A 87 1.09 9.78 3.23
C ARG A 87 2.21 9.99 2.23
N GLY A 88 2.22 9.22 1.14
CA GLY A 88 3.18 9.37 0.05
C GLY A 88 4.43 8.51 0.15
N TYR A 89 4.49 7.56 1.09
CA TYR A 89 5.62 6.62 1.15
C TYR A 89 5.57 5.67 -0.06
N PRO A 90 6.71 5.36 -0.68
CA PRO A 90 6.73 4.52 -1.88
C PRO A 90 6.66 3.02 -1.55
N ILE A 91 5.67 2.62 -0.78
CA ILE A 91 5.43 1.22 -0.40
C ILE A 91 4.31 0.67 -1.27
N MET A 92 4.60 -0.39 -2.02
CA MET A 92 3.64 -1.05 -2.90
C MET A 92 3.39 -2.48 -2.43
N ALA A 93 2.14 -2.93 -2.58
CA ALA A 93 1.80 -4.34 -2.37
C ALA A 93 2.10 -5.12 -3.64
N SER A 94 2.65 -6.33 -3.49
CA SER A 94 2.83 -7.24 -4.60
C SER A 94 1.64 -8.20 -4.68
N SER A 95 1.00 -8.26 -5.84
CA SER A 95 -0.07 -9.24 -6.11
C SER A 95 0.47 -10.64 -6.40
N VAL A 96 1.74 -10.75 -6.77
CA VAL A 96 2.36 -12.01 -7.17
C VAL A 96 2.98 -12.75 -5.98
N THR A 97 3.67 -12.04 -5.10
CA THR A 97 4.45 -12.64 -4.01
C THR A 97 3.82 -12.49 -2.63
N ASN A 98 2.62 -11.92 -2.54
CA ASN A 98 1.93 -11.69 -1.26
C ASN A 98 2.84 -11.01 -0.24
N GLY A 99 3.28 -9.81 -0.57
CA GLY A 99 4.18 -9.02 0.26
C GLY A 99 4.21 -7.58 -0.19
N TYR A 100 5.29 -6.90 0.17
CA TYR A 100 5.47 -5.47 -0.06
C TYR A 100 6.86 -5.18 -0.59
N PHE A 101 7.03 -4.02 -1.23
CA PHE A 101 8.32 -3.59 -1.74
C PHE A 101 8.41 -2.08 -1.82
N ILE A 102 9.63 -1.57 -1.89
CA ILE A 102 9.90 -0.16 -2.15
C ILE A 102 9.91 0.05 -3.66
N ALA A 103 9.01 0.90 -4.14
CA ALA A 103 8.95 1.24 -5.56
C ALA A 103 10.16 2.10 -5.94
N ASP A 104 10.78 1.81 -7.07
CA ASP A 104 11.89 2.58 -7.64
C ASP A 104 11.67 2.96 -9.10
N ASP A 105 10.54 2.56 -9.67
CA ASP A 105 10.10 2.92 -11.01
C ASP A 105 8.69 3.52 -10.90
N VAL A 106 8.50 4.65 -11.56
CA VAL A 106 7.21 5.37 -11.54
C VAL A 106 6.05 4.48 -12.02
N SER A 107 6.30 3.59 -12.97
CA SER A 107 5.29 2.66 -13.48
C SER A 107 4.72 1.74 -12.39
N GLU A 108 5.54 1.38 -11.40
CA GLU A 108 5.10 0.54 -10.29
C GLU A 108 4.06 1.22 -9.40
N VAL A 109 4.02 2.55 -9.39
CA VAL A 109 3.05 3.35 -8.66
C VAL A 109 1.88 3.75 -9.56
N GLN A 110 2.14 4.11 -10.82
CA GLN A 110 1.11 4.56 -11.75
C GLN A 110 0.07 3.49 -12.06
N GLN A 111 0.47 2.24 -12.18
CA GLN A 111 -0.44 1.15 -12.50
C GLN A 111 -1.52 0.95 -11.43
N PRO A 112 -1.17 0.76 -10.14
CA PRO A 112 -2.17 0.69 -9.07
C PRO A 112 -3.01 1.97 -8.94
N MET A 113 -2.39 3.13 -9.16
CA MET A 113 -3.09 4.41 -9.13
C MET A 113 -4.17 4.48 -10.19
N ASN A 114 -3.87 4.06 -11.42
CA ASN A 114 -4.84 4.05 -12.52
C ASN A 114 -5.99 3.07 -12.26
N GLU A 115 -5.70 1.90 -11.70
CA GLU A 115 -6.73 0.93 -11.31
C GLU A 115 -7.65 1.48 -10.23
N ASN A 116 -7.10 2.15 -9.22
CA ASN A 116 -7.89 2.80 -8.18
C ASN A 116 -8.75 3.92 -8.74
N HIS A 117 -8.23 4.72 -9.65
CA HIS A 117 -8.98 5.79 -10.30
C HIS A 117 -10.17 5.24 -11.10
N LYS A 118 -9.94 4.19 -11.89
CA LYS A 118 -11.00 3.52 -12.64
C LYS A 118 -12.09 2.98 -11.71
N ARG A 119 -11.70 2.34 -10.61
CA ARG A 119 -12.64 1.82 -9.61
C ARG A 119 -13.44 2.93 -8.96
N ALA A 120 -12.80 4.06 -8.63
CA ALA A 120 -13.48 5.22 -8.07
C ALA A 120 -14.54 5.78 -9.03
N LEU A 121 -14.24 5.86 -10.32
CA LEU A 121 -15.22 6.29 -11.34
C LEU A 121 -16.41 5.34 -11.42
N GLU A 122 -16.19 4.04 -11.33
CA GLU A 122 -17.25 3.03 -11.33
C GLU A 122 -18.17 3.17 -10.10
N ILE A 123 -17.57 3.42 -8.92
CA ILE A 123 -18.33 3.65 -7.68
C ILE A 123 -19.19 4.91 -7.80
N LEU A 124 -18.64 6.00 -8.33
CA LEU A 124 -19.40 7.25 -8.54
C LEU A 124 -20.54 7.06 -9.54
N ALA A 125 -20.34 6.29 -10.59
CA ALA A 125 -21.40 5.99 -11.55
C ALA A 125 -22.54 5.19 -10.91
N ALA A 126 -22.22 4.20 -10.07
CA ALA A 126 -23.21 3.43 -9.33
C ALA A 126 -24.00 4.33 -8.36
N GLU A 127 -23.33 5.25 -7.68
CA GLU A 127 -23.99 6.19 -6.77
C GLU A 127 -25.01 7.07 -7.49
N ARG A 128 -24.67 7.56 -8.68
CA ARG A 128 -25.61 8.33 -9.51
C ARG A 128 -26.85 7.50 -9.88
N GLY A 129 -26.65 6.22 -10.19
CA GLY A 129 -27.75 5.28 -10.47
C GLY A 129 -28.68 5.09 -9.28
N TYR A 130 -28.12 4.94 -8.08
CA TYR A 130 -28.92 4.84 -6.86
C TYR A 130 -29.77 6.09 -6.63
N LYS A 131 -29.20 7.26 -6.81
CA LYS A 131 -29.93 8.52 -6.66
C LYS A 131 -31.10 8.63 -7.65
N THR A 132 -30.87 8.25 -8.90
CA THR A 132 -31.91 8.23 -9.94
C THR A 132 -33.01 7.24 -9.58
N ALA A 133 -32.67 6.06 -9.09
CA ALA A 133 -33.65 5.06 -8.67
C ALA A 133 -34.52 5.56 -7.51
N ILE A 134 -33.95 6.25 -6.53
CA ILE A 134 -34.68 6.86 -5.41
C ILE A 134 -35.67 7.90 -5.93
N GLN A 135 -35.23 8.77 -6.84
CA GLN A 135 -36.12 9.77 -7.46
C GLN A 135 -37.30 9.12 -8.17
N PHE A 136 -37.06 8.06 -8.92
CA PHE A 136 -38.08 7.28 -9.59
C PHE A 136 -39.08 6.68 -8.60
N MET A 137 -38.59 6.06 -7.52
CA MET A 137 -39.43 5.45 -6.48
C MET A 137 -40.33 6.48 -5.79
N LEU A 138 -39.84 7.70 -5.63
CA LEU A 138 -40.58 8.79 -4.99
C LEU A 138 -41.51 9.52 -5.96
N GLY A 139 -41.63 9.09 -7.22
CA GLY A 139 -42.45 9.73 -8.22
C GLY A 139 -41.95 11.10 -8.67
N GLN A 140 -40.68 11.41 -8.41
CA GLN A 140 -40.02 12.64 -8.87
C GLN A 140 -39.58 12.48 -10.33
N SER A 141 -39.20 13.60 -11.00
CA SER A 141 -38.84 13.62 -12.41
C SER A 141 -37.59 12.84 -12.75
N ALA A 142 -37.59 11.51 -12.56
CA ALA A 142 -36.48 10.66 -12.87
C ALA A 142 -36.05 10.71 -14.34
N LEU A 143 -37.00 10.88 -15.25
CA LEU A 143 -36.77 11.05 -16.68
C LEU A 143 -35.87 12.27 -16.97
N LYS A 144 -36.08 13.35 -16.24
CA LYS A 144 -35.30 14.57 -16.35
C LYS A 144 -33.81 14.33 -15.93
N GLY A 145 -33.59 13.55 -14.87
CA GLY A 145 -32.28 13.16 -14.42
C GLY A 145 -31.56 12.22 -15.38
N VAL A 146 -32.30 11.30 -16.00
CA VAL A 146 -31.77 10.36 -17.00
C VAL A 146 -31.39 11.08 -18.30
N GLU A 147 -32.23 12.00 -18.78
CA GLU A 147 -32.01 12.78 -20.00
C GLU A 147 -30.81 13.73 -19.86
N ASN A 148 -30.57 14.25 -18.68
CA ASN A 148 -29.52 15.20 -18.40
C ASN A 148 -28.22 14.55 -17.88
N GLY A 149 -28.27 13.28 -17.66
CA GLY A 149 -27.16 12.51 -17.18
C GLY A 149 -26.45 11.76 -18.25
#